data_1d4a4cf78dcc2700047a0bcb4b592ccc
#
_entry.id   1d4a4cf78dcc2700047a0bcb4b592ccc
#
_cell.length_a   1.000
_cell.length_b   1.000
_cell.length_c   1.000
_cell.angle_alpha   90.00
_cell.angle_beta   90.00
_cell.angle_gamma   90.00
#
_symmetry.space_group_name_H-M   'P 1'
#
loop_
_entity.id
_entity.type
_entity.pdbx_description
1 polymer ?
#
loop_
_entity_poly.entity_id
_entity_poly.type
_entity_poly.pdbx_seq_one_letter_code
_entity_poly.pdbx_strand_id
1 'polypeptide(L)'
;VIWGYSDHTEDPIKAPVAAVVKGAKIIEKHITLDKNMKGADQRFAVNPEQLKQMVKAIRETEEKMKNGEKIEVDEIVLGSSEKKPTEIEMYVRDFAYRSIFASKDIKKGEKITKDNIEILRNGENKPGILPKYYNLLVEKNYKVIRDVKEGNTIIWDDLIEREVI
;
A
#
# COMPACT_ATOMS: atom_id res chain seq x y z
N VAL A 1 -11.85 -15.21 -9.49
CA VAL A 1 -10.63 -14.58 -8.92
C VAL A 1 -10.35 -15.21 -7.57
N ILE A 2 -9.11 -15.64 -7.34
CA ILE A 2 -8.65 -16.06 -6.01
C ILE A 2 -8.28 -14.79 -5.24
N TRP A 3 -8.80 -14.63 -4.03
CA TRP A 3 -8.49 -13.49 -3.18
C TRP A 3 -7.92 -13.93 -1.84
N GLY A 4 -7.20 -13.04 -1.20
CA GLY A 4 -6.56 -13.23 0.09
C GLY A 4 -6.73 -12.03 1.00
N TYR A 5 -6.20 -12.15 2.20
CA TYR A 5 -6.22 -11.12 3.22
C TYR A 5 -4.82 -10.90 3.78
N SER A 6 -4.39 -9.64 3.77
CA SER A 6 -3.14 -9.19 4.40
C SER A 6 -3.48 -8.62 5.77
N ASP A 7 -3.03 -9.31 6.83
CA ASP A 7 -3.43 -9.04 8.20
C ASP A 7 -2.35 -8.30 8.99
N HIS A 8 -2.72 -7.16 9.56
CA HIS A 8 -1.89 -6.33 10.44
C HIS A 8 -2.44 -6.22 11.88
N THR A 9 -3.42 -7.07 12.24
CA THR A 9 -3.94 -7.10 13.61
C THR A 9 -2.94 -7.77 14.57
N GLU A 10 -3.00 -7.44 15.85
CA GLU A 10 -2.15 -8.07 16.87
C GLU A 10 -2.60 -9.48 17.25
N ASP A 11 -3.92 -9.74 17.15
CA ASP A 11 -4.48 -11.07 17.42
C ASP A 11 -4.15 -12.03 16.27
N PRO A 12 -3.50 -13.18 16.54
CA PRO A 12 -3.07 -14.07 15.48
C PRO A 12 -4.19 -14.91 14.88
N ILE A 13 -5.39 -14.94 15.46
CA ILE A 13 -6.43 -15.91 15.13
C ILE A 13 -7.68 -15.26 14.55
N LYS A 14 -8.24 -14.25 15.22
CA LYS A 14 -9.58 -13.72 14.92
C LYS A 14 -9.75 -13.26 13.47
N ALA A 15 -8.88 -12.35 13.01
CA ALA A 15 -8.99 -11.80 11.67
C ALA A 15 -8.62 -12.80 10.57
N PRO A 16 -7.53 -13.58 10.67
CA PRO A 16 -7.22 -14.67 9.72
C PRO A 16 -8.32 -15.70 9.59
N VAL A 17 -8.90 -16.17 10.70
CA VAL A 17 -10.00 -17.14 10.70
C VAL A 17 -11.25 -16.53 10.06
N ALA A 18 -11.61 -15.30 10.40
CA ALA A 18 -12.74 -14.61 9.79
C ALA A 18 -12.57 -14.46 8.27
N ALA A 19 -11.37 -14.16 7.80
CA ALA A 19 -11.07 -14.07 6.37
C ALA A 19 -11.26 -15.42 5.67
N VAL A 20 -10.81 -16.53 6.28
CA VAL A 20 -11.02 -17.90 5.74
C VAL A 20 -12.50 -18.25 5.70
N VAL A 21 -13.26 -17.97 6.75
CA VAL A 21 -14.73 -18.17 6.79
C VAL A 21 -15.42 -17.38 5.68
N LYS A 22 -14.94 -16.19 5.35
CA LYS A 22 -15.45 -15.37 4.25
C LYS A 22 -14.93 -15.80 2.88
N GLY A 23 -14.07 -16.82 2.79
CA GLY A 23 -13.62 -17.43 1.54
C GLY A 23 -12.24 -17.04 1.07
N ALA A 24 -11.42 -16.35 1.88
CA ALA A 24 -10.03 -16.09 1.55
C ALA A 24 -9.26 -17.39 1.36
N LYS A 25 -8.41 -17.44 0.32
CA LYS A 25 -7.56 -18.61 -0.01
C LYS A 25 -6.09 -18.36 0.32
N ILE A 26 -5.73 -17.14 0.60
CA ILE A 26 -4.38 -16.72 0.94
C ILE A 26 -4.47 -15.80 2.17
N ILE A 27 -3.64 -16.07 3.17
CA ILE A 27 -3.46 -15.19 4.33
C ILE A 27 -2.00 -14.77 4.35
N GLU A 28 -1.78 -13.44 4.39
CA GLU A 28 -0.47 -12.84 4.57
C GLU A 28 -0.38 -12.26 5.99
N LYS A 29 0.72 -12.51 6.67
CA LYS A 29 0.97 -12.04 8.04
C LYS A 29 2.45 -11.77 8.26
N HIS A 30 2.77 -10.65 8.88
CA HIS A 30 4.14 -10.37 9.33
C HIS A 30 4.60 -11.35 10.39
N ILE A 31 5.85 -11.80 10.30
CA ILE A 31 6.48 -12.70 11.26
C ILE A 31 7.72 -12.06 11.88
N THR A 32 7.95 -12.29 13.15
CA THR A 32 9.15 -11.87 13.88
C THR A 32 9.61 -12.96 14.84
N LEU A 33 10.90 -13.01 15.12
CA LEU A 33 11.43 -13.86 16.19
C LEU A 33 11.23 -13.22 17.57
N ASP A 34 11.26 -11.89 17.65
CA ASP A 34 11.03 -11.14 18.88
C ASP A 34 10.35 -9.80 18.58
N LYS A 35 9.19 -9.56 19.19
CA LYS A 35 8.40 -8.33 19.04
C LYS A 35 9.12 -7.07 19.55
N ASN A 36 10.15 -7.23 20.39
CA ASN A 36 10.94 -6.12 20.91
C ASN A 36 12.10 -5.72 19.99
N MET A 37 12.33 -6.44 18.90
CA MET A 37 13.32 -6.05 17.90
C MET A 37 12.97 -4.69 17.28
N LYS A 38 14.00 -3.94 16.87
CA LYS A 38 13.81 -2.68 16.16
C LYS A 38 13.21 -2.96 14.77
N GLY A 39 12.12 -2.27 14.45
CA GLY A 39 11.44 -2.37 13.15
C GLY A 39 10.02 -1.82 13.23
N ALA A 40 9.49 -1.35 12.12
CA ALA A 40 8.19 -0.70 12.06
C ALA A 40 7.03 -1.68 12.39
N ASP A 41 7.17 -2.96 12.00
CA ASP A 41 6.08 -3.92 11.98
C ASP A 41 6.18 -5.00 13.08
N GLN A 42 7.20 -4.92 13.94
CA GLN A 42 7.45 -5.92 14.98
C GLN A 42 6.27 -6.09 15.94
N ARG A 43 5.60 -4.99 16.27
CA ARG A 43 4.53 -4.96 17.26
C ARG A 43 3.37 -5.89 16.91
N PHE A 44 2.91 -5.87 15.67
CA PHE A 44 1.77 -6.67 15.19
C PHE A 44 2.19 -7.93 14.42
N ALA A 45 3.48 -8.16 14.23
CA ALA A 45 3.97 -9.42 13.70
C ALA A 45 3.70 -10.57 14.66
N VAL A 46 3.48 -11.77 14.13
CA VAL A 46 3.36 -12.99 14.94
C VAL A 46 4.72 -13.62 15.18
N ASN A 47 4.95 -14.15 16.38
CA ASN A 47 6.10 -14.99 16.65
C ASN A 47 5.82 -16.45 16.18
N PRO A 48 6.84 -17.34 16.15
CA PRO A 48 6.67 -18.70 15.66
C PRO A 48 5.55 -19.49 16.37
N GLU A 49 5.36 -19.30 17.67
CA GLU A 49 4.28 -19.98 18.40
C GLU A 49 2.91 -19.43 18.02
N GLN A 50 2.77 -18.12 17.89
CA GLN A 50 1.54 -17.48 17.41
C GLN A 50 1.22 -17.88 15.97
N LEU A 51 2.23 -18.00 15.09
CA LEU A 51 2.05 -18.48 13.72
C LEU A 51 1.50 -19.93 13.73
N LYS A 52 2.08 -20.80 14.56
CA LYS A 52 1.59 -22.18 14.73
C LYS A 52 0.13 -22.22 15.18
N GLN A 53 -0.25 -21.39 16.16
CA GLN A 53 -1.63 -21.26 16.63
C GLN A 53 -2.56 -20.77 15.52
N MET A 54 -2.16 -19.75 14.75
CA MET A 54 -2.91 -19.25 13.60
C MET A 54 -3.16 -20.33 12.57
N VAL A 55 -2.12 -21.04 12.15
CA VAL A 55 -2.23 -22.11 11.14
C VAL A 55 -3.14 -23.23 11.66
N LYS A 56 -2.99 -23.64 12.92
CA LYS A 56 -3.86 -24.64 13.53
C LYS A 56 -5.33 -24.20 13.51
N ALA A 57 -5.62 -22.98 13.96
CA ALA A 57 -6.99 -22.46 13.99
C ALA A 57 -7.61 -22.38 12.58
N ILE A 58 -6.82 -21.96 11.57
CA ILE A 58 -7.27 -21.96 10.17
C ILE A 58 -7.63 -23.39 9.71
N ARG A 59 -6.77 -24.40 9.96
CA ARG A 59 -7.03 -25.77 9.53
C ARG A 59 -8.24 -26.39 10.23
N GLU A 60 -8.42 -26.15 11.53
CA GLU A 60 -9.60 -26.56 12.26
C GLU A 60 -10.88 -25.90 11.72
N THR A 61 -10.79 -24.63 11.34
CA THR A 61 -11.89 -23.89 10.72
C THR A 61 -12.25 -24.48 9.35
N GLU A 62 -11.27 -24.75 8.49
CA GLU A 62 -11.49 -25.40 7.19
C GLU A 62 -12.15 -26.76 7.32
N GLU A 63 -11.78 -27.56 8.32
CA GLU A 63 -12.38 -28.87 8.58
C GLU A 63 -13.86 -28.73 8.99
N LYS A 64 -14.17 -27.84 9.93
CA LYS A 64 -15.54 -27.52 10.32
C LYS A 64 -16.40 -27.06 9.15
N MET A 65 -15.86 -26.16 8.32
CA MET A 65 -16.55 -25.69 7.11
C MET A 65 -16.83 -26.81 6.12
N LYS A 66 -15.90 -27.77 5.92
CA LYS A 66 -16.13 -28.98 5.10
C LYS A 66 -17.24 -29.83 5.62
N ASN A 67 -17.38 -29.93 6.95
CA ASN A 67 -18.44 -30.67 7.62
C ASN A 67 -19.79 -29.94 7.62
N GLY A 68 -19.88 -28.77 7.02
CA GLY A 68 -21.10 -27.96 6.94
C GLY A 68 -21.45 -27.22 8.23
N GLU A 69 -20.50 -27.12 9.18
CA GLU A 69 -20.70 -26.37 10.40
C GLU A 69 -20.73 -24.85 10.11
N LYS A 70 -21.70 -24.17 10.72
CA LYS A 70 -21.75 -22.71 10.71
C LYS A 70 -20.73 -22.18 11.72
N ILE A 71 -19.81 -21.35 11.23
CA ILE A 71 -18.79 -20.71 12.07
C ILE A 71 -19.16 -19.25 12.24
N GLU A 72 -19.38 -18.87 13.48
CA GLU A 72 -19.58 -17.47 13.84
C GLU A 72 -18.24 -16.74 13.91
N VAL A 73 -18.19 -15.56 13.36
CA VAL A 73 -17.02 -14.66 13.43
C VAL A 73 -17.41 -13.41 14.20
N ASP A 74 -16.44 -12.87 14.92
CA ASP A 74 -16.62 -11.61 15.64
C ASP A 74 -16.84 -10.48 14.61
N GLU A 75 -17.98 -9.80 14.70
CA GLU A 75 -18.34 -8.74 13.76
C GLU A 75 -17.34 -7.58 13.75
N ILE A 76 -16.65 -7.35 14.86
CA ILE A 76 -15.66 -6.27 14.98
C ILE A 76 -14.50 -6.45 13.99
N VAL A 77 -14.13 -7.70 13.69
CA VAL A 77 -13.03 -7.97 12.73
C VAL A 77 -13.46 -7.88 11.27
N LEU A 78 -14.76 -7.82 10.99
CA LEU A 78 -15.28 -7.64 9.63
C LEU A 78 -15.16 -6.17 9.17
N GLY A 79 -15.14 -5.24 10.10
CA GLY A 79 -15.05 -3.80 9.80
C GLY A 79 -16.22 -3.29 8.97
N SER A 80 -15.95 -2.36 8.06
CA SER A 80 -16.94 -1.78 7.16
C SER A 80 -16.84 -2.34 5.76
N SER A 81 -17.99 -2.59 5.12
CA SER A 81 -18.06 -2.94 3.70
C SER A 81 -17.83 -1.74 2.77
N GLU A 82 -17.86 -0.53 3.30
CA GLU A 82 -17.58 0.68 2.52
C GLU A 82 -16.07 0.81 2.25
N LYS A 83 -15.71 0.78 0.98
CA LYS A 83 -14.31 0.88 0.54
C LYS A 83 -13.83 2.34 0.58
N LYS A 84 -13.49 2.82 1.76
CA LYS A 84 -12.86 4.13 1.96
C LYS A 84 -11.73 4.01 2.98
N PRO A 85 -10.69 4.83 2.86
CA PRO A 85 -9.65 4.92 3.89
C PRO A 85 -10.25 5.38 5.23
N THR A 86 -9.80 4.80 6.32
CA THR A 86 -10.05 5.29 7.67
C THR A 86 -9.20 6.54 7.96
N GLU A 87 -9.48 7.26 9.03
CA GLU A 87 -8.68 8.44 9.42
C GLU A 87 -7.20 8.09 9.63
N ILE A 88 -6.92 6.95 10.25
CA ILE A 88 -5.56 6.46 10.47
C ILE A 88 -4.87 6.16 9.14
N GLU A 89 -5.58 5.54 8.19
CA GLU A 89 -5.04 5.23 6.87
C GLU A 89 -4.79 6.50 6.04
N MET A 90 -5.58 7.56 6.24
CA MET A 90 -5.33 8.85 5.59
C MET A 90 -3.98 9.46 5.98
N TYR A 91 -3.56 9.32 7.24
CA TYR A 91 -2.23 9.77 7.67
C TYR A 91 -1.09 9.04 6.95
N VAL A 92 -1.25 7.72 6.73
CA VAL A 92 -0.23 6.89 6.07
C VAL A 92 -0.31 6.99 4.54
N ARG A 93 -1.47 7.37 4.00
CA ARG A 93 -1.74 7.39 2.56
C ARG A 93 -0.73 8.24 1.78
N ASP A 94 -0.53 9.48 2.21
CA ASP A 94 0.33 10.43 1.49
C ASP A 94 1.79 9.99 1.54
N PHE A 95 2.22 9.40 2.64
CA PHE A 95 3.53 8.78 2.78
C PHE A 95 3.71 7.54 1.88
N ALA A 96 2.69 6.66 1.85
CA ALA A 96 2.78 5.35 1.19
C ALA A 96 2.55 5.42 -0.32
N TYR A 97 1.80 6.40 -0.81
CA TYR A 97 1.53 6.58 -2.23
C TYR A 97 2.80 6.96 -2.99
N ARG A 98 2.73 6.74 -4.29
CA ARG A 98 3.83 7.08 -5.19
C ARG A 98 3.47 8.32 -6.00
N SER A 99 4.51 9.10 -6.28
CA SER A 99 4.45 10.24 -7.19
C SER A 99 5.58 10.19 -8.21
N ILE A 100 5.52 11.07 -9.18
CA ILE A 100 6.60 11.31 -10.13
C ILE A 100 7.57 12.31 -9.49
N PHE A 101 8.84 11.94 -9.45
CA PHE A 101 9.93 12.71 -8.89
C PHE A 101 10.91 13.12 -9.99
N ALA A 102 11.64 14.21 -9.78
CA ALA A 102 12.82 14.52 -10.55
C ALA A 102 13.97 13.60 -10.14
N SER A 103 14.48 12.80 -11.07
CA SER A 103 15.66 11.92 -10.87
C SER A 103 16.99 12.64 -11.03
N LYS A 104 16.95 13.90 -11.43
CA LYS A 104 18.05 14.88 -11.50
C LYS A 104 17.49 16.30 -11.54
N ASP A 105 18.32 17.29 -11.33
CA ASP A 105 17.90 18.69 -11.49
C ASP A 105 17.31 18.94 -12.88
N ILE A 106 16.13 19.55 -12.94
CA ILE A 106 15.45 19.95 -14.17
C ILE A 106 15.32 21.47 -14.17
N LYS A 107 15.90 22.13 -15.16
CA LYS A 107 15.90 23.59 -15.26
C LYS A 107 14.64 24.11 -15.93
N LYS A 108 14.21 25.31 -15.53
CA LYS A 108 13.12 26.02 -16.18
C LYS A 108 13.25 25.99 -17.71
N GLY A 109 12.18 25.58 -18.37
CA GLY A 109 12.10 25.42 -19.82
C GLY A 109 12.57 24.06 -20.35
N GLU A 110 13.20 23.22 -19.52
CA GLU A 110 13.56 21.86 -19.91
C GLU A 110 12.32 20.95 -20.00
N LYS A 111 12.43 19.97 -20.90
CA LYS A 111 11.38 18.99 -21.12
C LYS A 111 11.44 17.88 -20.07
N ILE A 112 10.28 17.39 -19.68
CA ILE A 112 10.16 16.10 -18.99
C ILE A 112 10.50 14.98 -19.96
N THR A 113 11.38 14.08 -19.53
CA THR A 113 11.84 12.90 -20.29
C THR A 113 11.94 11.70 -19.37
N LYS A 114 12.07 10.51 -19.95
CA LYS A 114 12.32 9.28 -19.17
C LYS A 114 13.61 9.32 -18.35
N ASP A 115 14.57 10.17 -18.76
CA ASP A 115 15.90 10.23 -18.15
C ASP A 115 15.97 11.22 -16.99
N ASN A 116 14.92 12.04 -16.76
CA ASN A 116 14.92 13.04 -15.72
C ASN A 116 13.77 12.93 -14.72
N ILE A 117 12.94 11.88 -14.86
CA ILE A 117 11.89 11.57 -13.90
C ILE A 117 11.87 10.11 -13.51
N GLU A 118 11.41 9.83 -12.31
CA GLU A 118 11.22 8.46 -11.78
C GLU A 118 9.98 8.38 -10.88
N ILE A 119 9.54 7.15 -10.58
CA ILE A 119 8.37 6.91 -9.73
C ILE A 119 8.84 6.36 -8.38
N LEU A 120 8.68 7.18 -7.33
CA LEU A 120 9.04 6.82 -5.96
C LEU A 120 7.85 6.95 -5.01
N ARG A 121 7.96 6.35 -3.82
CA ARG A 121 7.08 6.66 -2.70
C ARG A 121 7.34 8.08 -2.21
N ASN A 122 6.27 8.76 -1.80
CA ASN A 122 6.39 10.15 -1.35
C ASN A 122 7.28 10.29 -0.11
N GLY A 123 7.21 9.32 0.83
CA GLY A 123 7.88 9.45 2.11
C GLY A 123 7.42 10.72 2.83
N GLU A 124 8.36 11.55 3.23
CA GLU A 124 8.08 12.85 3.87
C GLU A 124 7.81 13.99 2.86
N ASN A 125 7.97 13.73 1.57
CA ASN A 125 7.70 14.73 0.54
C ASN A 125 6.18 14.93 0.35
N LYS A 126 5.80 16.14 -0.05
CA LYS A 126 4.42 16.41 -0.46
C LYS A 126 4.07 15.56 -1.69
N PRO A 127 2.84 15.01 -1.76
CA PRO A 127 2.39 14.28 -2.93
C PRO A 127 2.51 15.10 -4.22
N GLY A 128 3.03 14.48 -5.26
CA GLY A 128 3.16 15.05 -6.60
C GLY A 128 2.19 14.43 -7.60
N ILE A 129 2.50 14.56 -8.87
CA ILE A 129 1.72 13.96 -9.97
C ILE A 129 1.75 12.44 -9.84
N LEU A 130 0.58 11.82 -9.96
CA LEU A 130 0.43 10.37 -9.83
C LEU A 130 1.12 9.60 -10.96
N PRO A 131 1.64 8.40 -10.69
CA PRO A 131 2.33 7.55 -11.67
C PRO A 131 1.54 7.29 -12.96
N LYS A 132 0.20 7.26 -12.91
CA LYS A 132 -0.65 7.05 -14.08
C LYS A 132 -0.46 8.11 -15.19
N TYR A 133 0.12 9.26 -14.86
CA TYR A 133 0.39 10.33 -15.82
C TYR A 133 1.81 10.31 -16.38
N TYR A 134 2.65 9.34 -15.98
CA TYR A 134 4.05 9.25 -16.42
C TYR A 134 4.21 9.29 -17.95
N ASN A 135 3.51 8.41 -18.65
CA ASN A 135 3.58 8.36 -20.11
C ASN A 135 3.06 9.66 -20.75
N LEU A 136 1.98 10.22 -20.22
CA LEU A 136 1.44 11.50 -20.70
C LEU A 136 2.49 12.61 -20.64
N LEU A 137 3.20 12.75 -19.52
CA LEU A 137 4.22 13.79 -19.34
C LEU A 137 5.36 13.63 -20.35
N VAL A 138 5.82 12.41 -20.57
CA VAL A 138 6.92 12.11 -21.47
C VAL A 138 6.50 12.29 -22.94
N GLU A 139 5.36 11.73 -23.35
CA GLU A 139 4.90 11.73 -24.75
C GLU A 139 4.49 13.13 -25.24
N LYS A 140 3.87 13.93 -24.34
CA LYS A 140 3.46 15.31 -24.67
C LYS A 140 4.58 16.33 -24.53
N ASN A 141 5.79 15.90 -24.12
CA ASN A 141 6.95 16.77 -23.96
C ASN A 141 6.66 18.02 -23.08
N TYR A 142 5.98 17.82 -21.95
CA TYR A 142 5.78 18.89 -21.00
C TYR A 142 7.10 19.57 -20.61
N LYS A 143 7.07 20.89 -20.39
CA LYS A 143 8.22 21.67 -19.93
C LYS A 143 7.96 22.17 -18.53
N VAL A 144 9.00 22.20 -17.71
CA VAL A 144 8.90 22.83 -16.39
C VAL A 144 8.99 24.36 -16.49
N ILE A 145 8.16 25.06 -15.72
CA ILE A 145 8.11 26.54 -15.67
C ILE A 145 9.03 27.13 -14.62
N ARG A 146 9.59 26.30 -13.77
CA ARG A 146 10.58 26.67 -12.74
C ARG A 146 11.57 25.51 -12.56
N ASP A 147 12.69 25.79 -11.90
CA ASP A 147 13.66 24.76 -11.57
C ASP A 147 13.05 23.74 -10.61
N VAL A 148 13.21 22.46 -10.91
CA VAL A 148 12.84 21.34 -10.02
C VAL A 148 14.12 20.62 -9.64
N LYS A 149 14.37 20.49 -8.34
CA LYS A 149 15.56 19.82 -7.82
C LYS A 149 15.39 18.31 -7.81
N GLU A 150 16.50 17.59 -8.01
CA GLU A 150 16.58 16.15 -7.80
C GLU A 150 15.97 15.75 -6.46
N GLY A 151 15.20 14.67 -6.46
CA GLY A 151 14.51 14.17 -5.26
C GLY A 151 13.22 14.87 -4.89
N ASN A 152 12.84 15.96 -5.58
CA ASN A 152 11.55 16.61 -5.36
C ASN A 152 10.45 15.98 -6.22
N THR A 153 9.23 15.96 -5.68
CA THR A 153 8.03 15.61 -6.45
C THR A 153 7.75 16.65 -7.51
N ILE A 154 7.27 16.20 -8.68
CA ILE A 154 6.76 17.09 -9.73
C ILE A 154 5.26 17.28 -9.50
N ILE A 155 4.79 18.52 -9.51
CA ILE A 155 3.39 18.89 -9.39
C ILE A 155 2.89 19.54 -10.67
N TRP A 156 1.58 19.60 -10.88
CA TRP A 156 0.99 20.21 -12.08
C TRP A 156 1.39 21.68 -12.25
N ASP A 157 1.51 22.42 -11.14
CA ASP A 157 1.94 23.83 -11.15
C ASP A 157 3.41 24.04 -11.55
N ASP A 158 4.19 22.94 -11.71
CA ASP A 158 5.54 22.99 -12.24
C ASP A 158 5.58 22.97 -13.77
N LEU A 159 4.46 22.68 -14.43
CA LEU A 159 4.40 22.33 -15.84
C LEU A 159 3.60 23.33 -16.66
N ILE A 160 4.04 23.54 -17.90
CA ILE A 160 3.21 24.15 -18.96
C ILE A 160 2.87 23.07 -19.97
N GLU A 161 1.60 22.99 -20.35
CA GLU A 161 1.20 22.31 -21.55
C GLU A 161 1.81 23.00 -22.78
N ARG A 162 2.30 22.22 -23.72
CA ARG A 162 2.73 22.76 -25.00
C ARG A 162 1.49 23.32 -25.72
N GLU A 163 1.48 24.60 -26.04
CA GLU A 163 0.50 25.13 -26.98
C GLU A 163 0.53 24.27 -28.26
N VAL A 164 -0.60 23.67 -28.58
CA VAL A 164 -0.79 22.99 -29.86
C VAL A 164 -0.90 24.11 -30.89
N ILE A 165 0.22 24.37 -31.59
CA ILE A 165 0.23 25.21 -32.77
C ILE A 165 -0.36 24.43 -33.95
#